data_06bdbe9c9f8d9317b33be6a783dad673
#
_entry.id   06bdbe9c9f8d9317b33be6a783dad673
#
_cell.length_a   1.000
_cell.length_b   1.000
_cell.length_c   1.000
_cell.angle_alpha   90.00
_cell.angle_beta   90.00
_cell.angle_gamma   90.00
#
_symmetry.space_group_name_H-M   'P 1'
#
loop_
_entity.id
_entity.type
_entity.pdbx_description
1 polymer ?
#
loop_
_entity_poly.entity_id
_entity_poly.type
_entity_poly.pdbx_seq_one_letter_code
_entity_poly.pdbx_strand_id
1 'polypeptide(L)'
;MNIMPTSGTTKGADTLFTGDVYFDVIIKGEEPSSVRVNSVHFTPGARTFWHAHAVGQTLHVTEGIGLAQAQGGEIFVIRAGDTVYIPPGEWHWHGAAKDHFMTHLAIWEAPESGSESEWGDPVSDDEYNGQ
;
A
#
# COMPACT_ATOMS: atom_id res chain seq x y z
N MET A 1 -1.18 6.68 28.31
CA MET A 1 -0.75 7.51 27.18
C MET A 1 0.76 7.55 27.15
N ASN A 2 1.35 7.26 26.02
CA ASN A 2 2.82 7.18 25.89
C ASN A 2 3.23 7.38 24.43
N ILE A 3 4.48 7.80 24.25
CA ILE A 3 5.11 7.84 22.92
C ILE A 3 5.61 6.43 22.61
N MET A 4 5.12 5.86 21.51
CA MET A 4 5.55 4.52 21.09
C MET A 4 6.98 4.54 20.56
N PRO A 5 7.80 3.54 20.88
CA PRO A 5 9.12 3.42 20.28
C PRO A 5 8.98 3.28 18.76
N THR A 6 9.90 3.93 18.04
CA THR A 6 9.97 3.79 16.58
C THR A 6 11.00 2.73 16.21
N SER A 7 10.68 1.91 15.22
CA SER A 7 11.66 1.04 14.56
C SER A 7 12.27 1.78 13.36
N GLY A 8 13.40 1.28 12.86
CA GLY A 8 14.02 1.83 11.65
C GLY A 8 13.15 1.57 10.41
N THR A 9 13.40 2.35 9.37
CA THR A 9 12.77 2.15 8.07
C THR A 9 13.17 0.80 7.48
N THR A 10 12.21 0.09 6.94
CA THR A 10 12.42 -1.21 6.29
C THR A 10 12.29 -1.08 4.79
N LYS A 11 13.20 -1.72 4.05
CA LYS A 11 13.04 -1.82 2.60
C LYS A 11 12.03 -2.93 2.26
N GLY A 12 11.08 -2.60 1.41
CA GLY A 12 10.08 -3.57 0.93
C GLY A 12 10.75 -4.72 0.16
N ALA A 13 10.23 -5.94 0.35
CA ALA A 13 10.77 -7.13 -0.28
C ALA A 13 10.51 -7.17 -1.78
N ASP A 14 11.48 -7.65 -2.57
CA ASP A 14 11.38 -7.79 -4.02
C ASP A 14 10.29 -8.79 -4.45
N THR A 15 9.80 -9.59 -3.52
CA THR A 15 8.70 -10.54 -3.74
C THR A 15 7.31 -9.91 -3.58
N LEU A 16 7.24 -8.65 -3.14
CA LEU A 16 6.00 -7.93 -2.91
C LEU A 16 5.92 -6.59 -3.65
N PHE A 17 7.07 -6.07 -4.08
CA PHE A 17 7.18 -4.76 -4.73
C PHE A 17 8.10 -4.83 -5.95
N THR A 18 7.76 -4.05 -6.96
CA THR A 18 8.63 -3.73 -8.09
C THR A 18 9.23 -2.34 -7.86
N GLY A 19 10.55 -2.22 -8.02
CA GLY A 19 11.26 -0.98 -7.72
C GLY A 19 11.55 -0.83 -6.22
N ASP A 20 12.07 0.32 -5.85
CA ASP A 20 12.50 0.57 -4.47
C ASP A 20 11.35 1.21 -3.67
N VAL A 21 10.93 0.49 -2.64
CA VAL A 21 9.87 0.91 -1.73
C VAL A 21 10.39 0.75 -0.30
N TYR A 22 10.11 1.75 0.53
CA TYR A 22 10.49 1.74 1.94
C TYR A 22 9.27 1.99 2.81
N PHE A 23 9.22 1.40 3.98
CA PHE A 23 8.10 1.67 4.88
C PHE A 23 8.53 1.80 6.33
N ASP A 24 7.76 2.60 7.04
CA ASP A 24 7.88 2.77 8.48
C ASP A 24 6.59 2.26 9.13
N VAL A 25 6.74 1.42 10.14
CA VAL A 25 5.59 0.95 10.93
C VAL A 25 5.21 2.06 11.90
N ILE A 26 4.01 2.61 11.77
CA ILE A 26 3.49 3.64 12.68
C ILE A 26 2.86 2.97 13.89
N ILE A 27 1.96 2.02 13.66
CA ILE A 27 1.31 1.27 14.71
C ILE A 27 0.97 -0.14 14.25
N LYS A 28 1.22 -1.08 15.13
CA LYS A 28 0.65 -2.42 15.08
C LYS A 28 -0.14 -2.57 16.38
N GLY A 29 -1.45 -2.46 16.27
CA GLY A 29 -2.31 -2.48 17.45
C GLY A 29 -2.18 -3.79 18.24
N GLU A 30 -2.33 -3.67 19.53
CA GLU A 30 -2.42 -4.82 20.44
C GLU A 30 -3.87 -5.09 20.78
N GLU A 31 -4.22 -6.36 21.01
CA GLU A 31 -5.58 -6.71 21.36
C GLU A 31 -6.13 -5.83 22.50
N PRO A 32 -7.38 -5.34 22.39
CA PRO A 32 -8.38 -5.68 21.38
C PRO A 32 -8.27 -4.94 20.04
N SER A 33 -7.26 -4.10 19.84
CA SER A 33 -7.06 -3.38 18.58
C SER A 33 -6.42 -4.28 17.54
N SER A 34 -7.03 -4.33 16.34
CA SER A 34 -6.49 -5.04 15.18
C SER A 34 -5.88 -4.11 14.14
N VAL A 35 -5.77 -2.81 14.45
CA VAL A 35 -5.32 -1.81 13.50
C VAL A 35 -3.84 -1.99 13.13
N ARG A 36 -3.56 -1.74 11.84
CA ARG A 36 -2.21 -1.68 11.28
C ARG A 36 -2.09 -0.38 10.51
N VAL A 37 -1.02 0.36 10.73
CA VAL A 37 -0.72 1.59 9.97
C VAL A 37 0.76 1.62 9.65
N ASN A 38 1.07 1.72 8.35
CA ASN A 38 2.41 1.97 7.85
C ASN A 38 2.43 3.28 7.06
N SER A 39 3.56 3.96 7.07
CA SER A 39 3.87 4.99 6.08
C SER A 39 4.74 4.33 5.00
N VAL A 40 4.29 4.37 3.75
CA VAL A 40 4.93 3.65 2.64
C VAL A 40 5.42 4.65 1.60
N HIS A 41 6.70 4.57 1.29
CA HIS A 41 7.41 5.50 0.41
C HIS A 41 7.81 4.79 -0.88
N PHE A 42 7.28 5.27 -2.00
CA PHE A 42 7.54 4.72 -3.33
C PHE A 42 8.45 5.65 -4.12
N THR A 43 9.55 5.13 -4.63
CA THR A 43 10.36 5.84 -5.61
C THR A 43 9.64 5.90 -6.96
N PRO A 44 9.98 6.82 -7.87
CA PRO A 44 9.31 6.93 -9.18
C PRO A 44 9.21 5.58 -9.89
N GLY A 45 8.02 5.21 -10.33
CA GLY A 45 7.75 3.96 -11.02
C GLY A 45 7.60 2.72 -10.13
N ALA A 46 7.96 2.81 -8.86
CA ALA A 46 7.83 1.69 -7.93
C ALA A 46 6.36 1.44 -7.57
N ARG A 47 6.02 0.16 -7.35
CA ARG A 47 4.64 -0.25 -7.11
C ARG A 47 4.57 -1.58 -6.38
N THR A 48 3.43 -1.83 -5.76
CA THR A 48 3.12 -3.13 -5.18
C THR A 48 2.88 -4.17 -6.26
N PHE A 49 3.01 -5.44 -5.92
CA PHE A 49 2.41 -6.53 -6.68
C PHE A 49 0.88 -6.45 -6.53
N TRP A 50 0.15 -7.18 -7.36
CA TRP A 50 -1.28 -7.40 -7.16
C TRP A 50 -1.51 -8.06 -5.81
N HIS A 51 -2.44 -7.54 -5.03
CA HIS A 51 -2.77 -8.08 -3.72
C HIS A 51 -4.18 -7.71 -3.27
N ALA A 52 -4.63 -8.38 -2.20
CA ALA A 52 -5.93 -8.13 -1.58
C ALA A 52 -5.79 -8.21 -0.06
N HIS A 53 -6.63 -7.49 0.65
CA HIS A 53 -6.67 -7.48 2.11
C HIS A 53 -7.96 -8.10 2.63
N ALA A 54 -7.85 -8.96 3.64
CA ALA A 54 -9.00 -9.70 4.18
C ALA A 54 -10.10 -8.78 4.74
N VAL A 55 -9.72 -7.65 5.33
CA VAL A 55 -10.64 -6.68 5.95
C VAL A 55 -10.66 -5.35 5.19
N GLY A 56 -10.08 -5.33 3.99
CA GLY A 56 -9.94 -4.11 3.20
C GLY A 56 -8.75 -3.26 3.61
N GLN A 57 -8.57 -2.16 2.91
CA GLN A 57 -7.47 -1.24 3.17
C GLN A 57 -7.89 0.19 2.83
N THR A 58 -7.42 1.13 3.63
CA THR A 58 -7.53 2.55 3.31
C THR A 58 -6.13 3.11 3.06
N LEU A 59 -5.97 3.85 1.98
CA LEU A 59 -4.75 4.58 1.66
C LEU A 59 -5.02 6.07 1.82
N HIS A 60 -4.14 6.77 2.48
CA HIS A 60 -4.18 8.23 2.54
C HIS A 60 -2.86 8.79 2.05
N VAL A 61 -2.89 9.47 0.91
CA VAL A 61 -1.67 10.00 0.29
C VAL A 61 -1.21 11.22 1.05
N THR A 62 0.03 11.21 1.50
CA THR A 62 0.64 12.31 2.26
C THR A 62 1.57 13.16 1.42
N GLU A 63 2.21 12.59 0.40
CA GLU A 63 3.14 13.29 -0.49
C GLU A 63 3.13 12.72 -1.89
N GLY A 64 3.39 13.57 -2.85
CA GLY A 64 3.70 13.16 -4.21
C GLY A 64 2.50 12.80 -5.06
N ILE A 65 2.77 12.01 -6.09
CA ILE A 65 1.78 11.60 -7.08
C ILE A 65 1.91 10.09 -7.29
N GLY A 66 0.81 9.38 -7.18
CA GLY A 66 0.78 7.94 -7.35
C GLY A 66 -0.34 7.48 -8.28
N LEU A 67 -0.38 6.17 -8.44
CA LEU A 67 -1.36 5.46 -9.25
C LEU A 67 -1.98 4.34 -8.41
N ALA A 68 -3.23 4.01 -8.70
CA ALA A 68 -3.92 2.86 -8.13
C ALA A 68 -4.86 2.25 -9.16
N GLN A 69 -5.04 0.94 -9.08
CA GLN A 69 -5.95 0.20 -9.97
C GLN A 69 -6.52 -1.00 -9.26
N ALA A 70 -7.84 -1.16 -9.33
CA ALA A 70 -8.50 -2.41 -8.98
C ALA A 70 -8.49 -3.34 -10.20
N GLN A 71 -8.45 -4.65 -9.95
CA GLN A 71 -8.50 -5.64 -11.02
C GLN A 71 -9.76 -5.45 -11.88
N GLY A 72 -9.56 -5.34 -13.18
CA GLY A 72 -10.64 -5.09 -14.13
C GLY A 72 -11.08 -3.63 -14.22
N GLY A 73 -10.50 -2.75 -13.43
CA GLY A 73 -10.82 -1.32 -13.44
C GLY A 73 -9.78 -0.47 -14.20
N GLU A 74 -10.01 0.82 -14.22
CA GLU A 74 -9.09 1.78 -14.80
C GLU A 74 -8.03 2.22 -13.79
N ILE A 75 -6.87 2.61 -14.30
CA ILE A 75 -5.84 3.25 -13.48
C ILE A 75 -6.28 4.69 -13.20
N PHE A 76 -6.20 5.11 -11.94
CA PHE A 76 -6.43 6.50 -11.59
C PHE A 76 -5.27 7.09 -10.81
N VAL A 77 -5.10 8.40 -10.98
CA VAL A 77 -4.04 9.17 -10.32
C VAL A 77 -4.49 9.55 -8.92
N ILE A 78 -3.61 9.35 -7.95
CA ILE A 78 -3.83 9.75 -6.57
C ILE A 78 -2.78 10.79 -6.17
N ARG A 79 -3.21 11.79 -5.39
CA ARG A 79 -2.37 12.93 -5.02
C ARG A 79 -2.45 13.18 -3.51
N ALA A 80 -1.51 13.94 -2.99
CA ALA A 80 -1.50 14.32 -1.57
C ALA A 80 -2.87 14.86 -1.14
N GLY A 81 -3.39 14.30 -0.06
CA GLY A 81 -4.71 14.59 0.48
C GLY A 81 -5.81 13.64 0.03
N ASP A 82 -5.58 12.82 -1.00
CA ASP A 82 -6.57 11.84 -1.45
C ASP A 82 -6.63 10.65 -0.50
N THR A 83 -7.84 10.15 -0.32
CA THR A 83 -8.08 8.91 0.41
C THR A 83 -8.70 7.88 -0.55
N VAL A 84 -8.08 6.70 -0.63
CA VAL A 84 -8.55 5.59 -1.44
C VAL A 84 -9.06 4.50 -0.51
N TYR A 85 -10.32 4.10 -0.71
CA TYR A 85 -10.88 2.97 0.02
C TYR A 85 -10.88 1.73 -0.87
N ILE A 86 -10.33 0.63 -0.34
CA ILE A 86 -10.26 -0.65 -1.02
C ILE A 86 -11.06 -1.66 -0.19
N PRO A 87 -12.19 -2.17 -0.74
CA PRO A 87 -13.03 -3.12 -0.03
C PRO A 87 -12.32 -4.44 0.29
N PRO A 88 -12.81 -5.19 1.29
CA PRO A 88 -12.29 -6.54 1.57
C PRO A 88 -12.27 -7.42 0.33
N GLY A 89 -11.15 -8.09 0.10
CA GLY A 89 -10.97 -9.06 -0.99
C GLY A 89 -10.80 -8.48 -2.38
N GLU A 90 -10.78 -7.15 -2.54
CA GLU A 90 -10.57 -6.54 -3.86
C GLU A 90 -9.09 -6.59 -4.24
N TRP A 91 -8.78 -7.27 -5.34
CA TRP A 91 -7.44 -7.31 -5.90
C TRP A 91 -7.08 -5.98 -6.53
N HIS A 92 -5.94 -5.45 -6.16
CA HIS A 92 -5.51 -4.10 -6.55
C HIS A 92 -4.00 -3.97 -6.48
N TRP A 93 -3.50 -2.87 -7.01
CA TRP A 93 -2.13 -2.41 -6.79
C TRP A 93 -2.11 -0.90 -6.64
N HIS A 94 -1.07 -0.40 -6.01
CA HIS A 94 -0.79 1.03 -5.91
C HIS A 94 0.72 1.27 -5.94
N GLY A 95 1.10 2.49 -6.34
CA GLY A 95 2.49 2.85 -6.45
C GLY A 95 2.68 4.30 -6.84
N ALA A 96 3.93 4.67 -7.07
CA ALA A 96 4.29 6.01 -7.50
C ALA A 96 4.00 6.20 -9.00
N ALA A 97 3.76 7.44 -9.39
CA ALA A 97 3.78 7.83 -10.78
C ALA A 97 5.18 7.64 -11.36
N LYS A 98 5.28 7.60 -12.69
CA LYS A 98 6.52 7.31 -13.39
C LYS A 98 7.66 8.27 -13.03
N ASP A 99 7.33 9.54 -12.85
CA ASP A 99 8.30 10.63 -12.68
C ASP A 99 8.28 11.28 -11.28
N HIS A 100 7.53 10.71 -10.33
CA HIS A 100 7.36 11.32 -9.01
C HIS A 100 7.42 10.29 -7.90
N PHE A 101 7.96 10.69 -6.76
CA PHE A 101 7.78 9.94 -5.52
C PHE A 101 6.31 9.98 -5.08
N MET A 102 5.91 8.99 -4.33
CA MET A 102 4.62 9.00 -3.64
C MET A 102 4.75 8.36 -2.27
N THR A 103 4.15 8.99 -1.29
CA THR A 103 4.07 8.43 0.08
C THR A 103 2.61 8.39 0.49
N HIS A 104 2.19 7.27 1.07
CA HIS A 104 0.85 7.16 1.65
C HIS A 104 0.89 6.46 3.00
N LEU A 105 -0.10 6.74 3.82
CA LEU A 105 -0.44 5.88 4.94
C LEU A 105 -1.21 4.68 4.38
N ALA A 106 -0.83 3.50 4.81
CA ALA A 106 -1.58 2.27 4.55
C ALA A 106 -2.22 1.86 5.86
N ILE A 107 -3.55 1.77 5.87
CA ILE A 107 -4.34 1.50 7.07
C ILE A 107 -5.18 0.26 6.80
N TRP A 108 -5.00 -0.78 7.60
CA TRP A 108 -5.79 -2.00 7.48
C TRP A 108 -5.96 -2.64 8.86
N GLU A 109 -6.77 -3.66 8.91
CA GLU A 109 -7.01 -4.42 10.13
C GLU A 109 -6.63 -5.87 9.93
N ALA A 110 -6.12 -6.49 10.97
CA ALA A 110 -5.91 -7.93 10.97
C ALA A 110 -7.27 -8.63 11.17
N PRO A 111 -7.57 -9.69 10.41
CA PRO A 111 -8.78 -10.48 10.64
C PRO A 111 -8.66 -11.26 11.95
N GLU A 112 -9.79 -11.75 12.50
CA GLU A 112 -9.78 -12.59 13.70
C GLU A 112 -8.97 -13.87 13.52
N SER A 113 -8.95 -14.39 12.29
CA SER A 113 -8.17 -15.58 11.93
C SER A 113 -7.78 -15.52 10.45
N GLY A 114 -6.71 -16.21 10.11
CA GLY A 114 -6.20 -16.26 8.74
C GLY A 114 -5.24 -15.13 8.39
N SER A 115 -4.87 -15.07 7.13
CA SER A 115 -3.92 -14.07 6.64
C SER A 115 -4.54 -12.70 6.48
N GLU A 116 -3.77 -11.67 6.80
CA GLU A 116 -4.20 -10.27 6.62
C GLU A 116 -4.30 -9.90 5.14
N SER A 117 -3.43 -10.49 4.32
CA SER A 117 -3.30 -10.15 2.90
C SER A 117 -3.02 -11.39 2.06
N GLU A 118 -3.45 -11.34 0.81
CA GLU A 118 -3.09 -12.29 -0.23
C GLU A 118 -2.27 -11.57 -1.28
N TRP A 119 -1.19 -12.20 -1.77
CA TRP A 119 -0.28 -11.62 -2.74
C TRP A 119 -0.27 -12.43 -4.02
N GLY A 120 -0.28 -11.74 -5.15
CA GLY A 120 -0.29 -12.33 -6.48
C GLY A 120 0.95 -11.95 -7.29
N ASP A 121 0.75 -11.78 -8.59
CA ASP A 121 1.82 -11.51 -9.54
C ASP A 121 2.29 -10.06 -9.48
N PRO A 122 3.53 -9.78 -9.94
CA PRO A 122 3.94 -8.39 -10.15
C PRO A 122 3.06 -7.71 -11.19
N VAL A 123 2.92 -6.40 -11.06
CA VAL A 123 2.30 -5.57 -12.09
C VAL A 123 3.32 -5.37 -13.20
N SER A 124 3.05 -5.87 -14.40
CA SER A 124 3.95 -5.71 -15.54
C SER A 124 4.07 -4.25 -15.96
N ASP A 125 5.12 -3.93 -16.71
CA ASP A 125 5.29 -2.58 -17.24
C ASP A 125 4.12 -2.20 -18.15
N ASP A 126 3.62 -3.13 -18.95
CA ASP A 126 2.44 -2.89 -19.80
C ASP A 126 1.21 -2.58 -18.97
N GLU A 127 0.94 -3.38 -17.94
CA GLU A 127 -0.18 -3.12 -17.01
C GLU A 127 -0.02 -1.75 -16.35
N TYR A 128 1.16 -1.46 -15.85
CA TYR A 128 1.45 -0.18 -15.18
C TYR A 128 1.25 1.02 -16.12
N ASN A 129 1.61 0.86 -17.39
CA ASN A 129 1.44 1.90 -18.42
C ASN A 129 0.03 1.95 -19.03
N GLY A 130 -0.87 1.09 -18.58
CA GLY A 130 -2.25 1.07 -19.07
C GLY A 130 -2.42 0.39 -20.43
N GLN A 131 -1.54 -0.52 -20.76
CA GLN A 131 -1.50 -1.20 -22.06
C GLN A 131 -1.92 -2.66 -21.98
#